data_4fcafd531bbc3e0a941a3b3e53cc7ceb
#
_entry.id   4fcafd531bbc3e0a941a3b3e53cc7ceb
#
_cell.length_a   1.000
_cell.length_b   1.000
_cell.length_c   1.000
_cell.angle_alpha   90.00
_cell.angle_beta   90.00
_cell.angle_gamma   90.00
#
_symmetry.space_group_name_H-M   'P 1'
#
loop_
_entity.id
_entity.type
_entity.pdbx_description
1 polymer ?
#
loop_
_entity_poly.entity_id
_entity_poly.type
_entity_poly.pdbx_seq_one_letter_code
_entity_poly.pdbx_strand_id
1 'polypeptide(L)'
;MKSGKSVGFDILVLAVGVRANTQLAADAGAQTDRGIIIDTAMKTSLENVYAAGDCTQGYDSSTGENRVLAILPNAYMQGYCAGVNMAGGESSITDAIPMNSIGFFGLHCASAGSYFEKGEGEIFEQKSCGGIKRLYIKDGRLTGYIIIGDVTGAGIYTSLVREKTDLSGVDMDELKKDPSLAIFLPQTRRKILGGVV
;
A
#
# COMPACT_ATOMS: atom_id res chain seq x y z
N MET A 1 27.63 -15.33 -7.11
CA MET A 1 27.19 -14.50 -5.96
C MET A 1 28.30 -13.52 -5.60
N LYS A 2 27.99 -12.34 -5.07
CA LYS A 2 29.02 -11.36 -4.61
C LYS A 2 29.96 -11.96 -3.55
N SER A 3 29.49 -12.98 -2.81
CA SER A 3 30.29 -13.72 -1.81
C SER A 3 31.29 -14.71 -2.40
N GLY A 4 31.38 -14.85 -3.74
CA GLY A 4 32.19 -15.89 -4.39
C GLY A 4 31.64 -17.31 -4.26
N LYS A 5 30.51 -17.51 -3.57
CA LYS A 5 29.90 -18.83 -3.37
C LYS A 5 29.25 -19.32 -4.67
N SER A 6 29.56 -20.56 -5.07
CA SER A 6 28.92 -21.26 -6.18
C SER A 6 27.94 -22.30 -5.65
N VAL A 7 26.79 -22.43 -6.28
CA VAL A 7 25.74 -23.41 -5.95
C VAL A 7 25.32 -24.08 -7.26
N GLY A 8 25.40 -25.42 -7.31
CA GLY A 8 24.85 -26.20 -8.40
C GLY A 8 23.32 -26.27 -8.31
N PHE A 9 22.63 -26.25 -9.43
CA PHE A 9 21.16 -26.35 -9.49
C PHE A 9 20.75 -26.99 -10.82
N ASP A 10 19.61 -27.68 -10.84
CA ASP A 10 18.99 -28.21 -12.05
C ASP A 10 17.95 -27.25 -12.63
N ILE A 11 17.29 -26.45 -11.77
CA ILE A 11 16.32 -25.44 -12.16
C ILE A 11 16.63 -24.15 -11.43
N LEU A 12 16.68 -23.04 -12.16
CA LEU A 12 16.80 -21.67 -11.61
C LEU A 12 15.52 -20.89 -11.88
N VAL A 13 14.89 -20.40 -10.81
CA VAL A 13 13.74 -19.52 -10.88
C VAL A 13 14.20 -18.08 -10.57
N LEU A 14 14.01 -17.16 -11.51
CA LEU A 14 14.28 -15.73 -11.35
C LEU A 14 12.97 -14.97 -11.07
N ALA A 15 12.74 -14.62 -9.81
CA ALA A 15 11.57 -13.88 -9.37
C ALA A 15 11.99 -12.55 -8.71
N VAL A 16 12.67 -11.69 -9.48
CA VAL A 16 13.36 -10.47 -9.01
C VAL A 16 12.55 -9.19 -9.23
N GLY A 17 11.25 -9.31 -9.45
CA GLY A 17 10.32 -8.21 -9.68
C GLY A 17 10.01 -7.96 -11.15
N VAL A 18 9.32 -6.85 -11.41
CA VAL A 18 8.83 -6.46 -12.72
C VAL A 18 9.36 -5.07 -13.09
N ARG A 19 9.34 -4.78 -14.38
CA ARG A 19 9.57 -3.42 -14.92
C ARG A 19 8.34 -2.98 -15.69
N ALA A 20 7.95 -1.73 -15.50
CA ALA A 20 6.88 -1.12 -16.26
C ALA A 20 7.25 -1.09 -17.76
N ASN A 21 6.32 -1.47 -18.63
CA ASN A 21 6.46 -1.29 -20.06
C ASN A 21 5.98 0.13 -20.42
N THR A 22 6.93 1.04 -20.61
CA THR A 22 6.66 2.46 -20.85
C THR A 22 6.89 2.89 -22.30
N GLN A 23 7.38 1.96 -23.17
CA GLN A 23 7.87 2.32 -24.49
C GLN A 23 6.86 3.06 -25.34
N LEU A 24 5.60 2.60 -25.41
CA LEU A 24 4.54 3.23 -26.19
C LEU A 24 4.31 4.69 -25.76
N ALA A 25 4.30 4.94 -24.46
CA ALA A 25 4.11 6.29 -23.92
C ALA A 25 5.32 7.19 -24.17
N ALA A 26 6.53 6.63 -24.01
CA ALA A 26 7.78 7.34 -24.27
C ALA A 26 7.92 7.73 -25.75
N ASP A 27 7.58 6.83 -26.67
CA ASP A 27 7.59 7.10 -28.12
C ASP A 27 6.58 8.18 -28.52
N ALA A 28 5.47 8.28 -27.76
CA ALA A 28 4.50 9.36 -27.92
C ALA A 28 4.93 10.68 -27.26
N GLY A 29 6.06 10.72 -26.54
CA GLY A 29 6.59 11.91 -25.88
C GLY A 29 6.13 12.12 -24.44
N ALA A 30 5.48 11.13 -23.80
CA ALA A 30 5.15 11.21 -22.38
C ALA A 30 6.39 11.14 -21.50
N GLN A 31 6.36 11.83 -20.37
CA GLN A 31 7.41 11.72 -19.36
C GLN A 31 7.38 10.35 -18.70
N THR A 32 8.54 9.70 -18.69
CA THR A 32 8.74 8.37 -18.08
C THR A 32 10.03 8.34 -17.28
N ASP A 33 10.05 7.53 -16.22
CA ASP A 33 11.24 7.16 -15.45
C ASP A 33 11.18 5.65 -15.18
N ARG A 34 10.84 5.19 -14.01
CA ARG A 34 10.59 3.77 -13.69
C ARG A 34 9.22 3.31 -14.17
N GLY A 35 8.30 4.24 -14.43
CA GLY A 35 6.96 4.08 -14.97
C GLY A 35 6.57 5.31 -15.77
N ILE A 36 5.36 5.32 -16.33
CA ILE A 36 4.75 6.50 -16.93
C ILE A 36 4.39 7.46 -15.79
N ILE A 37 4.93 8.67 -15.79
CA ILE A 37 4.69 9.65 -14.75
C ILE A 37 3.24 10.16 -14.86
N ILE A 38 2.50 10.07 -13.76
CA ILE A 38 1.12 10.52 -13.64
C ILE A 38 0.93 11.45 -12.44
N ASP A 39 -0.05 12.35 -12.55
CA ASP A 39 -0.53 13.12 -11.42
C ASP A 39 -1.58 12.34 -10.59
N THR A 40 -2.15 12.99 -9.57
CA THR A 40 -3.20 12.38 -8.72
C THR A 40 -4.52 12.15 -9.43
N ALA A 41 -4.75 12.77 -10.60
CA ALA A 41 -5.91 12.57 -11.46
C ALA A 41 -5.63 11.56 -12.60
N MET A 42 -4.50 10.84 -12.53
CA MET A 42 -4.03 9.86 -13.53
C MET A 42 -3.69 10.46 -14.89
N LYS A 43 -3.47 11.79 -14.98
CA LYS A 43 -3.05 12.46 -16.21
C LYS A 43 -1.55 12.25 -16.41
N THR A 44 -1.15 12.01 -17.66
CA THR A 44 0.26 12.01 -18.06
C THR A 44 0.72 13.44 -18.38
N SER A 45 1.99 13.59 -18.80
CA SER A 45 2.51 14.86 -19.31
C SER A 45 1.93 15.28 -20.69
N LEU A 46 1.22 14.38 -21.36
CA LEU A 46 0.57 14.66 -22.64
C LEU A 46 -0.88 15.09 -22.41
N GLU A 47 -1.32 16.08 -23.17
CA GLU A 47 -2.70 16.57 -23.12
C GLU A 47 -3.68 15.47 -23.51
N ASN A 48 -4.76 15.29 -22.73
CA ASN A 48 -5.82 14.31 -22.93
C ASN A 48 -5.37 12.84 -22.92
N VAL A 49 -4.17 12.55 -22.37
CA VAL A 49 -3.65 11.19 -22.19
C VAL A 49 -3.57 10.82 -20.73
N TYR A 50 -4.20 9.71 -20.39
CA TYR A 50 -4.21 9.13 -19.03
C TYR A 50 -3.46 7.80 -19.02
N ALA A 51 -2.91 7.46 -17.87
CA ALA A 51 -2.30 6.15 -17.65
C ALA A 51 -2.69 5.61 -16.27
N ALA A 52 -2.84 4.28 -16.17
CA ALA A 52 -3.24 3.60 -14.95
C ALA A 52 -2.62 2.21 -14.85
N GLY A 53 -2.45 1.71 -13.63
CA GLY A 53 -1.98 0.37 -13.33
C GLY A 53 -0.46 0.25 -13.22
N ASP A 54 0.05 -0.97 -13.35
CA ASP A 54 1.43 -1.35 -13.06
C ASP A 54 2.49 -0.64 -13.92
N CYS A 55 2.08 -0.06 -15.04
CA CYS A 55 2.97 0.72 -15.90
C CYS A 55 3.20 2.16 -15.41
N THR A 56 2.48 2.62 -14.38
CA THR A 56 2.52 4.01 -13.94
C THR A 56 3.46 4.24 -12.75
N GLN A 57 3.93 5.48 -12.65
CA GLN A 57 4.67 6.02 -11.52
C GLN A 57 3.88 7.21 -10.98
N GLY A 58 3.17 7.00 -9.88
CA GLY A 58 2.30 7.98 -9.26
C GLY A 58 2.61 8.19 -7.79
N TYR A 59 1.84 9.07 -7.16
CA TYR A 59 2.04 9.47 -5.76
C TYR A 59 1.81 8.30 -4.79
N ASP A 60 2.80 8.05 -3.93
CA ASP A 60 2.73 7.13 -2.78
C ASP A 60 2.63 7.97 -1.50
N SER A 61 1.46 7.94 -0.88
CA SER A 61 1.19 8.75 0.31
C SER A 61 1.97 8.28 1.55
N SER A 62 2.47 7.04 1.54
CA SER A 62 3.25 6.50 2.65
C SER A 62 4.67 7.06 2.72
N THR A 63 5.21 7.52 1.58
CA THR A 63 6.55 8.10 1.47
C THR A 63 6.54 9.57 1.08
N GLY A 64 5.46 10.06 0.46
CA GLY A 64 5.37 11.40 -0.12
C GLY A 64 6.05 11.54 -1.49
N GLU A 65 6.49 10.44 -2.09
CA GLU A 65 7.23 10.38 -3.35
C GLU A 65 6.42 9.72 -4.46
N ASN A 66 6.79 9.98 -5.71
CA ASN A 66 6.24 9.25 -6.85
C ASN A 66 6.97 7.91 -7.04
N ARG A 67 6.21 6.81 -7.00
CA ARG A 67 6.72 5.45 -7.12
C ARG A 67 5.85 4.57 -8.00
N VAL A 68 6.42 3.49 -8.52
CA VAL A 68 5.65 2.42 -9.15
C VAL A 68 5.06 1.55 -8.03
N LEU A 69 3.73 1.54 -7.91
CA LEU A 69 2.98 0.70 -6.99
C LEU A 69 2.26 -0.40 -7.80
N ALA A 70 3.03 -1.36 -8.30
CA ALA A 70 2.53 -2.45 -9.15
C ALA A 70 1.80 -3.51 -8.31
N ILE A 71 0.58 -3.19 -7.92
CA ILE A 71 -0.32 -4.03 -7.12
C ILE A 71 -1.76 -3.88 -7.63
N LEU A 72 -2.50 -4.98 -7.62
CA LEU A 72 -3.85 -5.05 -8.17
C LEU A 72 -4.83 -4.01 -7.59
N PRO A 73 -4.92 -3.77 -6.27
CA PRO A 73 -5.81 -2.76 -5.72
C PRO A 73 -5.52 -1.35 -6.27
N ASN A 74 -4.24 -0.99 -6.38
CA ASN A 74 -3.83 0.31 -6.90
C ASN A 74 -4.18 0.46 -8.39
N ALA A 75 -3.92 -0.59 -9.18
CA ALA A 75 -4.27 -0.62 -10.60
C ALA A 75 -5.79 -0.42 -10.82
N TYR A 76 -6.62 -1.05 -9.98
CA TYR A 76 -8.07 -0.88 -10.03
C TYR A 76 -8.50 0.56 -9.69
N MET A 77 -7.98 1.12 -8.58
CA MET A 77 -8.30 2.48 -8.17
C MET A 77 -7.87 3.50 -9.22
N GLN A 78 -6.66 3.35 -9.76
CA GLN A 78 -6.16 4.22 -10.83
C GLN A 78 -7.00 4.12 -12.10
N GLY A 79 -7.37 2.90 -12.51
CA GLY A 79 -8.24 2.68 -13.68
C GLY A 79 -9.60 3.33 -13.51
N TYR A 80 -10.22 3.21 -12.34
CA TYR A 80 -11.48 3.89 -12.03
C TYR A 80 -11.32 5.42 -12.07
N CYS A 81 -10.30 5.97 -11.42
CA CYS A 81 -10.02 7.41 -11.39
C CYS A 81 -9.80 7.96 -12.82
N ALA A 82 -8.97 7.29 -13.61
CA ALA A 82 -8.73 7.66 -15.01
C ALA A 82 -10.04 7.64 -15.82
N GLY A 83 -10.85 6.58 -15.69
CA GLY A 83 -12.11 6.44 -16.37
C GLY A 83 -13.11 7.56 -16.05
N VAL A 84 -13.24 7.94 -14.78
CA VAL A 84 -14.09 9.07 -14.35
C VAL A 84 -13.62 10.37 -15.00
N ASN A 85 -12.31 10.64 -14.96
CA ASN A 85 -11.75 11.88 -15.51
C ASN A 85 -11.85 11.93 -17.04
N MET A 86 -11.64 10.80 -17.73
CA MET A 86 -11.84 10.69 -19.19
C MET A 86 -13.30 10.90 -19.61
N ALA A 87 -14.25 10.56 -18.74
CA ALA A 87 -15.67 10.78 -18.97
C ALA A 87 -16.15 12.21 -18.65
N GLY A 88 -15.23 13.12 -18.28
CA GLY A 88 -15.55 14.51 -17.94
C GLY A 88 -15.96 14.72 -16.47
N GLY A 89 -15.81 13.71 -15.61
CA GLY A 89 -15.95 13.83 -14.17
C GLY A 89 -14.68 14.35 -13.50
N GLU A 90 -14.70 14.42 -12.18
CA GLU A 90 -13.54 14.80 -11.35
C GLU A 90 -13.24 13.72 -10.31
N SER A 91 -12.04 13.16 -10.38
CA SER A 91 -11.54 12.17 -9.41
C SER A 91 -10.05 12.33 -9.21
N SER A 92 -9.58 12.05 -7.99
CA SER A 92 -8.16 12.05 -7.67
C SER A 92 -7.83 11.01 -6.60
N ILE A 93 -6.61 10.48 -6.62
CA ILE A 93 -6.08 9.55 -5.61
C ILE A 93 -4.92 10.22 -4.91
N THR A 94 -5.11 10.55 -3.63
CA THR A 94 -4.10 11.20 -2.79
C THR A 94 -3.64 10.31 -1.63
N ASP A 95 -4.25 9.14 -1.47
CA ASP A 95 -4.05 8.20 -0.37
C ASP A 95 -3.52 6.82 -0.81
N ALA A 96 -2.97 6.74 -2.03
CA ALA A 96 -2.36 5.51 -2.51
C ALA A 96 -1.19 5.09 -1.61
N ILE A 97 -1.18 3.82 -1.20
CA ILE A 97 -0.11 3.20 -0.41
C ILE A 97 0.21 1.82 -0.97
N PRO A 98 1.44 1.30 -0.78
CA PRO A 98 1.69 -0.10 -1.02
C PRO A 98 0.84 -0.94 -0.07
N MET A 99 0.06 -1.88 -0.59
CA MET A 99 -0.72 -2.83 0.21
C MET A 99 -0.82 -4.17 -0.53
N ASN A 100 -0.75 -5.25 0.22
CA ASN A 100 -0.84 -6.58 -0.33
C ASN A 100 -1.55 -7.53 0.62
N SER A 101 -2.31 -8.46 0.06
CA SER A 101 -2.89 -9.59 0.78
C SER A 101 -2.76 -10.82 -0.08
N ILE A 102 -2.09 -11.85 0.43
CA ILE A 102 -1.81 -13.08 -0.31
C ILE A 102 -2.00 -14.29 0.59
N GLY A 103 -2.61 -15.34 0.03
CA GLY A 103 -2.67 -16.66 0.66
C GLY A 103 -1.67 -17.60 -0.02
N PHE A 104 -0.89 -18.34 0.77
CA PHE A 104 0.11 -19.25 0.28
C PHE A 104 0.09 -20.56 1.08
N PHE A 105 -0.37 -21.66 0.48
CA PHE A 105 -0.48 -22.97 1.12
C PHE A 105 -1.16 -22.95 2.50
N GLY A 106 -2.27 -22.21 2.64
CA GLY A 106 -2.99 -22.07 3.91
C GLY A 106 -2.40 -21.02 4.87
N LEU A 107 -1.26 -20.44 4.56
CA LEU A 107 -0.69 -19.30 5.28
C LEU A 107 -1.11 -18.01 4.61
N HIS A 108 -1.80 -17.14 5.34
CA HIS A 108 -2.21 -15.82 4.87
C HIS A 108 -1.21 -14.75 5.30
N CYS A 109 -0.98 -13.78 4.42
CA CYS A 109 -0.14 -12.63 4.71
C CYS A 109 -0.87 -11.36 4.29
N ALA A 110 -0.84 -10.34 5.13
CA ALA A 110 -1.33 -9.01 4.79
C ALA A 110 -0.31 -7.97 5.22
N SER A 111 -0.14 -6.95 4.41
CA SER A 111 0.77 -5.85 4.70
C SER A 111 0.32 -4.57 4.02
N ALA A 112 0.61 -3.42 4.63
CA ALA A 112 0.41 -2.12 4.00
C ALA A 112 1.35 -1.06 4.57
N GLY A 113 1.55 0.02 3.80
CA GLY A 113 2.31 1.20 4.20
C GLY A 113 3.81 1.06 4.11
N SER A 114 4.52 1.85 4.88
CA SER A 114 5.99 1.90 4.93
C SER A 114 6.53 1.26 6.19
N TYR A 115 7.71 0.67 6.05
CA TYR A 115 8.44 0.00 7.12
C TYR A 115 9.76 0.73 7.37
N PHE A 116 10.23 0.67 8.60
CA PHE A 116 11.50 1.28 9.00
C PHE A 116 12.30 0.34 9.91
N GLU A 117 13.57 0.67 10.13
CA GLU A 117 14.46 -0.09 11.00
C GLU A 117 14.28 0.29 12.48
N LYS A 118 14.77 -0.56 13.35
CA LYS A 118 14.73 -0.32 14.81
C LYS A 118 15.51 0.96 15.14
N GLY A 119 14.85 1.88 15.85
CA GLY A 119 15.43 3.17 16.24
C GLY A 119 14.81 4.37 15.54
N GLU A 120 14.03 4.17 14.46
CA GLU A 120 13.34 5.24 13.76
C GLU A 120 11.92 5.51 14.28
N GLY A 121 11.40 4.62 15.11
CA GLY A 121 10.07 4.68 15.71
C GLY A 121 9.81 3.46 16.59
N GLU A 122 8.56 3.26 17.03
CA GLU A 122 8.13 2.09 17.78
C GLU A 122 7.80 0.95 16.81
N ILE A 123 8.37 -0.23 17.05
CA ILE A 123 7.99 -1.46 16.36
C ILE A 123 7.38 -2.40 17.40
N PHE A 124 6.07 -2.63 17.30
CA PHE A 124 5.40 -3.68 18.05
C PHE A 124 5.52 -4.99 17.28
N GLU A 125 5.96 -6.05 17.93
CA GLU A 125 6.03 -7.39 17.37
C GLU A 125 5.37 -8.40 18.32
N GLN A 126 4.46 -9.19 17.76
CA GLN A 126 3.83 -10.32 18.44
C GLN A 126 4.05 -11.57 17.60
N LYS A 127 4.58 -12.62 18.23
CA LYS A 127 4.75 -13.95 17.63
C LYS A 127 3.79 -14.92 18.29
N SER A 128 3.17 -15.77 17.49
CA SER A 128 2.30 -16.87 17.91
C SER A 128 2.75 -18.18 17.26
N CYS A 129 2.16 -19.29 17.67
CA CYS A 129 2.49 -20.61 17.10
C CYS A 129 2.21 -20.72 15.59
N GLY A 130 1.39 -19.83 15.02
CA GLY A 130 0.99 -19.86 13.60
C GLY A 130 1.25 -18.56 12.85
N GLY A 131 1.95 -17.58 13.44
CA GLY A 131 2.09 -16.33 12.75
C GLY A 131 2.91 -15.25 13.45
N ILE A 132 3.00 -14.12 12.78
CA ILE A 132 3.65 -12.92 13.28
C ILE A 132 2.80 -11.70 12.94
N LYS A 133 2.67 -10.78 13.89
CA LYS A 133 2.11 -9.44 13.69
C LYS A 133 3.18 -8.41 14.01
N ARG A 134 3.42 -7.50 13.09
CA ARG A 134 4.35 -6.39 13.29
C ARG A 134 3.67 -5.09 12.89
N LEU A 135 3.68 -4.12 13.80
CA LEU A 135 3.12 -2.78 13.59
C LEU A 135 4.25 -1.78 13.67
N TYR A 136 4.29 -0.84 12.73
CA TYR A 136 5.28 0.23 12.66
C TYR A 136 4.60 1.55 13.00
N ILE A 137 4.99 2.15 14.12
CA ILE A 137 4.37 3.36 14.67
C ILE A 137 5.42 4.46 14.72
N LYS A 138 5.11 5.60 14.12
CA LYS A 138 5.98 6.77 14.11
C LYS A 138 5.14 8.03 14.20
N ASP A 139 5.59 9.00 14.98
CA ASP A 139 4.91 10.29 15.18
C ASP A 139 3.42 10.16 15.54
N GLY A 140 3.11 9.19 16.43
CA GLY A 140 1.74 8.93 16.90
C GLY A 140 0.81 8.32 15.83
N ARG A 141 1.34 7.75 14.74
CA ARG A 141 0.57 7.15 13.65
C ARG A 141 1.08 5.77 13.28
N LEU A 142 0.18 4.91 12.83
CA LEU A 142 0.55 3.66 12.19
C LEU A 142 1.03 3.95 10.77
N THR A 143 2.31 3.73 10.50
CA THR A 143 2.91 3.97 9.17
C THR A 143 2.89 2.73 8.29
N GLY A 144 2.83 1.55 8.89
CA GLY A 144 2.73 0.29 8.17
C GLY A 144 2.54 -0.90 9.09
N TYR A 145 2.19 -2.04 8.50
CA TYR A 145 2.07 -3.30 9.22
C TYR A 145 2.41 -4.50 8.35
N ILE A 146 2.81 -5.58 9.00
CA ILE A 146 2.99 -6.91 8.40
C ILE A 146 2.31 -7.93 9.32
N ILE A 147 1.40 -8.72 8.76
CA ILE A 147 0.74 -9.82 9.47
C ILE A 147 0.90 -11.08 8.65
N ILE A 148 1.31 -12.16 9.29
CA ILE A 148 1.42 -13.50 8.73
C ILE A 148 0.64 -14.44 9.64
N GLY A 149 -0.21 -15.29 9.08
CA GLY A 149 -1.09 -16.22 9.79
C GLY A 149 -2.51 -15.68 9.88
N ASP A 150 -2.97 -15.31 11.05
CA ASP A 150 -4.30 -14.71 11.24
C ASP A 150 -4.29 -13.24 10.81
N VAL A 151 -4.90 -12.96 9.66
CA VAL A 151 -5.02 -11.62 9.06
C VAL A 151 -6.32 -10.90 9.46
N THR A 152 -7.05 -11.40 10.44
CA THR A 152 -8.25 -10.74 10.98
C THR A 152 -7.88 -9.31 11.40
N GLY A 153 -8.75 -8.36 11.07
CA GLY A 153 -8.51 -6.94 11.38
C GLY A 153 -7.53 -6.21 10.45
N ALA A 154 -6.92 -6.87 9.45
CA ALA A 154 -5.98 -6.21 8.52
C ALA A 154 -6.58 -4.97 7.83
N GLY A 155 -7.90 -4.96 7.57
CA GLY A 155 -8.61 -3.80 7.01
C GLY A 155 -8.58 -2.58 7.93
N ILE A 156 -8.66 -2.77 9.24
CA ILE A 156 -8.55 -1.67 10.22
C ILE A 156 -7.15 -1.06 10.17
N TYR A 157 -6.11 -1.88 10.20
CA TYR A 157 -4.73 -1.38 10.05
C TYR A 157 -4.52 -0.65 8.73
N THR A 158 -5.05 -1.18 7.62
CA THR A 158 -4.96 -0.52 6.32
C THR A 158 -5.62 0.85 6.32
N SER A 159 -6.83 0.98 6.91
CA SER A 159 -7.53 2.25 7.06
C SER A 159 -6.72 3.25 7.89
N LEU A 160 -6.19 2.83 9.05
CA LEU A 160 -5.35 3.68 9.89
C LEU A 160 -4.11 4.23 9.16
N VAL A 161 -3.47 3.38 8.34
CA VAL A 161 -2.29 3.78 7.55
C VAL A 161 -2.68 4.76 6.44
N ARG A 162 -3.74 4.45 5.67
CA ARG A 162 -4.20 5.30 4.55
C ARG A 162 -4.67 6.67 5.02
N GLU A 163 -5.48 6.69 6.07
CA GLU A 163 -6.07 7.92 6.61
C GLU A 163 -5.09 8.69 7.51
N LYS A 164 -3.89 8.12 7.76
CA LYS A 164 -2.87 8.69 8.66
C LYS A 164 -3.47 9.07 10.02
N THR A 165 -4.32 8.17 10.55
CA THR A 165 -5.09 8.42 11.76
C THR A 165 -4.17 8.65 12.96
N ASP A 166 -4.45 9.70 13.74
CA ASP A 166 -3.78 9.96 15.01
C ASP A 166 -4.20 8.90 16.03
N LEU A 167 -3.22 8.19 16.58
CA LEU A 167 -3.44 7.10 17.54
C LEU A 167 -3.71 7.58 18.97
N SER A 168 -3.63 8.89 19.26
CA SER A 168 -3.91 9.43 20.61
C SER A 168 -5.35 9.17 21.09
N GLY A 169 -6.28 8.97 20.14
CA GLY A 169 -7.68 8.63 20.41
C GLY A 169 -8.00 7.15 20.19
N VAL A 170 -7.00 6.27 20.12
CA VAL A 170 -7.15 4.85 19.82
C VAL A 170 -6.73 4.03 21.03
N ASP A 171 -7.51 2.99 21.36
CA ASP A 171 -7.13 2.00 22.38
C ASP A 171 -5.99 1.14 21.83
N MET A 172 -4.77 1.40 22.32
CA MET A 172 -3.55 0.77 21.86
C MET A 172 -3.44 -0.70 22.24
N ASP A 173 -4.05 -1.11 23.36
CA ASP A 173 -4.01 -2.51 23.80
C ASP A 173 -4.92 -3.37 22.90
N GLU A 174 -6.13 -2.88 22.60
CA GLU A 174 -7.02 -3.52 21.64
C GLU A 174 -6.46 -3.46 20.22
N LEU A 175 -5.85 -2.36 19.80
CA LEU A 175 -5.17 -2.26 18.49
C LEU A 175 -4.10 -3.33 18.32
N LYS A 176 -3.28 -3.55 19.35
CA LYS A 176 -2.20 -4.54 19.33
C LYS A 176 -2.73 -5.97 19.35
N LYS A 177 -3.85 -6.23 20.00
CA LYS A 177 -4.42 -7.57 20.23
C LYS A 177 -5.32 -8.01 19.08
N ASP A 178 -6.46 -7.36 18.93
CA ASP A 178 -7.51 -7.73 17.95
C ASP A 178 -8.28 -6.48 17.52
N PRO A 179 -7.79 -5.76 16.50
CA PRO A 179 -8.35 -4.48 16.11
C PRO A 179 -9.76 -4.65 15.52
N SER A 180 -10.67 -3.90 16.07
CA SER A 180 -12.03 -3.72 15.57
C SER A 180 -12.39 -2.25 15.60
N LEU A 181 -13.60 -1.89 15.20
CA LEU A 181 -14.07 -0.51 15.38
C LEU A 181 -14.14 -0.08 16.85
N ALA A 182 -14.04 -1.03 17.80
CA ALA A 182 -14.00 -0.74 19.23
C ALA A 182 -12.75 0.01 19.69
N ILE A 183 -11.65 -0.07 18.92
CA ILE A 183 -10.41 0.69 19.20
C ILE A 183 -10.64 2.20 19.21
N PHE A 184 -11.64 2.69 18.49
CA PHE A 184 -11.95 4.12 18.43
C PHE A 184 -12.85 4.56 19.57
N LEU A 185 -12.66 5.79 20.03
CA LEU A 185 -13.58 6.43 20.97
C LEU A 185 -15.01 6.43 20.42
N PRO A 186 -16.04 6.36 21.29
CA PRO A 186 -17.45 6.30 20.85
C PRO A 186 -17.85 7.41 19.88
N GLN A 187 -17.31 8.60 20.03
CA GLN A 187 -17.58 9.74 19.14
C GLN A 187 -17.02 9.50 17.73
N THR A 188 -15.81 9.01 17.62
CA THR A 188 -15.16 8.66 16.35
C THR A 188 -15.87 7.50 15.67
N ARG A 189 -16.25 6.47 16.45
CA ARG A 189 -17.05 5.34 15.96
C ARG A 189 -18.37 5.77 15.33
N ARG A 190 -19.09 6.69 15.99
CA ARG A 190 -20.35 7.24 15.46
C ARG A 190 -20.16 8.00 14.16
N LYS A 191 -19.03 8.71 14.00
CA LYS A 191 -18.68 9.38 12.74
C LYS A 191 -18.45 8.39 11.62
N ILE A 192 -17.67 7.34 11.88
CA ILE A 192 -17.35 6.28 10.89
C ILE A 192 -18.62 5.53 10.49
N LEU A 193 -19.49 5.19 11.44
CA LEU A 193 -20.72 4.43 11.20
C LEU A 193 -21.88 5.32 10.73
N GLY A 194 -21.91 6.61 11.11
CA GLY A 194 -22.99 7.55 10.79
C GLY A 194 -23.02 8.00 9.34
N GLY A 195 -22.00 7.73 8.54
CA GLY A 195 -22.00 7.93 7.09
C GLY A 195 -22.75 6.84 6.31
N VAL A 196 -23.38 5.89 7.00
CA VAL A 196 -24.14 4.76 6.44
C VAL A 196 -25.64 4.90 6.69
N VAL A 197 -26.14 6.10 7.03
CA VAL A 197 -27.58 6.39 7.18
C VAL A 197 -28.06 7.25 6.02
#